data_86744b4a954d014a1d73c410b51a99d6
#
_entry.id   86744b4a954d014a1d73c410b51a99d6
#
_cell.length_a   1.000
_cell.length_b   1.000
_cell.length_c   1.000
_cell.angle_alpha   90.00
_cell.angle_beta   90.00
_cell.angle_gamma   90.00
#
_symmetry.space_group_name_H-M   'P 1'
#
loop_
_entity.id
_entity.type
_entity.pdbx_description
1 polymer ?
#
loop_
_entity_poly.entity_id
_entity_poly.type
_entity_poly.pdbx_seq_one_letter_code
_entity_poly.pdbx_strand_id
1 'polypeptide(L)'
;MIALIVKLDIHEERLDEFLAAIKENAARTFTDEPGCKYFDVTQDMKNPNRFIFYELYEDEAALEAHRAAPHFALWRRAAGRCVVQGSQVNTVCSRLFHHA
;
A
#
# COMPACT_ATOMS: atom_id res chain seq x y z
N MET A 1 -4.25 -14.15 -9.56
CA MET A 1 -3.61 -13.00 -8.95
C MET A 1 -4.43 -12.43 -7.82
N ILE A 2 -3.77 -11.90 -6.82
CA ILE A 2 -4.38 -11.33 -5.63
C ILE A 2 -4.25 -9.82 -5.69
N ALA A 3 -5.36 -9.10 -5.57
CA ALA A 3 -5.37 -7.65 -5.44
C ALA A 3 -5.55 -7.28 -3.98
N LEU A 4 -4.65 -6.44 -3.46
CA LEU A 4 -4.78 -5.84 -2.13
C LEU A 4 -5.18 -4.39 -2.31
N ILE A 5 -6.34 -4.03 -1.77
CA ILE A 5 -6.83 -2.67 -1.82
C ILE A 5 -6.77 -2.10 -0.41
N VAL A 6 -6.01 -1.03 -0.24
CA VAL A 6 -5.80 -0.38 1.06
C VAL A 6 -6.39 1.00 0.99
N LYS A 7 -7.30 1.32 1.93
CA LYS A 7 -7.83 2.66 2.11
C LYS A 7 -7.41 3.14 3.49
N LEU A 8 -6.91 4.39 3.59
CA LEU A 8 -6.52 4.96 4.87
C LEU A 8 -6.59 6.49 4.84
N ASP A 9 -6.73 7.07 6.02
CA ASP A 9 -6.70 8.52 6.23
C ASP A 9 -5.42 8.88 6.99
N ILE A 10 -4.82 10.02 6.63
CA ILE A 10 -3.54 10.49 7.16
C ILE A 10 -3.79 11.73 8.02
N HIS A 11 -3.06 11.84 9.12
CA HIS A 11 -2.99 13.10 9.87
C HIS A 11 -2.39 14.18 8.97
N GLU A 12 -3.08 15.30 8.82
CA GLU A 12 -2.68 16.35 7.89
C GLU A 12 -1.25 16.84 8.13
N GLU A 13 -0.86 16.98 9.39
CA GLU A 13 0.48 17.43 9.78
C GLU A 13 1.58 16.39 9.50
N ARG A 14 1.21 15.16 9.14
CA ARG A 14 2.12 14.07 8.80
C ARG A 14 2.15 13.74 7.31
N LEU A 15 1.49 14.55 6.48
CA LEU A 15 1.35 14.25 5.05
C LEU A 15 2.69 14.08 4.35
N ASP A 16 3.65 14.97 4.59
CA ASP A 16 4.95 14.89 3.94
C ASP A 16 5.73 13.65 4.35
N GLU A 17 5.69 13.30 5.64
CA GLU A 17 6.30 12.08 6.15
C GLU A 17 5.66 10.84 5.51
N PHE A 18 4.33 10.81 5.43
CA PHE A 18 3.60 9.73 4.80
C PHE A 18 3.98 9.56 3.33
N LEU A 19 3.99 10.64 2.57
CA LEU A 19 4.29 10.58 1.13
C LEU A 19 5.71 10.07 0.88
N ALA A 20 6.68 10.49 1.67
CA ALA A 20 8.05 9.98 1.56
C ALA A 20 8.11 8.47 1.88
N ALA A 21 7.44 8.04 2.94
CA ALA A 21 7.46 6.66 3.38
C ALA A 21 6.76 5.72 2.40
N ILE A 22 5.58 6.10 1.89
CA ILE A 22 4.86 5.24 0.95
C ILE A 22 5.54 5.19 -0.42
N LYS A 23 6.14 6.29 -0.85
CA LYS A 23 6.91 6.32 -2.09
C LYS A 23 8.05 5.31 -2.04
N GLU A 24 8.80 5.30 -0.95
CA GLU A 24 9.90 4.36 -0.75
C GLU A 24 9.41 2.92 -0.68
N ASN A 25 8.35 2.66 0.10
CA ASN A 25 7.79 1.33 0.23
C ASN A 25 7.28 0.79 -1.12
N ALA A 26 6.56 1.59 -1.86
CA ALA A 26 6.02 1.19 -3.16
C ALA A 26 7.14 0.90 -4.17
N ALA A 27 8.16 1.75 -4.21
CA ALA A 27 9.31 1.57 -5.10
C ALA A 27 10.06 0.27 -4.76
N ARG A 28 10.35 0.03 -3.48
CA ARG A 28 11.05 -1.17 -3.02
C ARG A 28 10.23 -2.42 -3.28
N THR A 29 8.95 -2.38 -3.00
CA THR A 29 8.06 -3.51 -3.23
C THR A 29 8.05 -3.90 -4.70
N PHE A 30 7.85 -2.93 -5.58
CA PHE A 30 7.80 -3.20 -7.02
C PHE A 30 9.14 -3.67 -7.58
N THR A 31 10.24 -3.09 -7.12
CA THR A 31 11.58 -3.39 -7.64
C THR A 31 12.13 -4.71 -7.08
N ASP A 32 11.96 -4.96 -5.78
CA ASP A 32 12.65 -6.02 -5.06
C ASP A 32 11.82 -7.30 -4.91
N GLU A 33 10.50 -7.22 -5.12
CA GLU A 33 9.60 -8.36 -4.96
C GLU A 33 9.08 -8.82 -6.31
N PRO A 34 9.61 -9.93 -6.87
CA PRO A 34 9.20 -10.37 -8.21
C PRO A 34 7.72 -10.76 -8.29
N GLY A 35 7.08 -11.09 -7.17
CA GLY A 35 5.66 -11.40 -7.13
C GLY A 35 4.74 -10.18 -7.12
N CYS A 36 5.27 -8.98 -6.94
CA CYS A 36 4.48 -7.74 -7.03
C CYS A 36 4.40 -7.27 -8.48
N LYS A 37 3.20 -7.22 -9.04
CA LYS A 37 2.97 -6.84 -10.44
C LYS A 37 2.57 -5.39 -10.61
N TYR A 38 1.86 -4.81 -9.64
CA TYR A 38 1.49 -3.40 -9.60
C TYR A 38 1.53 -2.90 -8.17
N PHE A 39 1.86 -1.65 -7.98
CA PHE A 39 1.73 -0.96 -6.71
C PHE A 39 1.40 0.50 -7.00
N ASP A 40 0.11 0.82 -7.02
CA ASP A 40 -0.36 2.16 -7.30
C ASP A 40 -0.75 2.85 -6.00
N VAL A 41 -0.26 4.06 -5.80
CA VAL A 41 -0.64 4.93 -4.69
C VAL A 41 -1.51 6.03 -5.26
N THR A 42 -2.75 6.12 -4.79
CA THR A 42 -3.70 7.14 -5.27
C THR A 42 -4.15 8.01 -4.10
N GLN A 43 -4.51 9.24 -4.42
CA GLN A 43 -5.05 10.21 -3.47
C GLN A 43 -6.47 10.57 -3.88
N ASP A 44 -7.40 10.60 -2.92
CA ASP A 44 -8.76 11.00 -3.17
C ASP A 44 -8.78 12.46 -3.65
N MET A 45 -9.43 12.72 -4.77
CA MET A 45 -9.48 14.08 -5.35
C MET A 45 -10.28 15.06 -4.49
N LYS A 46 -11.15 14.57 -3.61
CA LYS A 46 -12.00 15.40 -2.74
C LYS A 46 -11.52 15.47 -1.30
N ASN A 47 -10.61 14.57 -0.90
CA ASN A 47 -10.06 14.54 0.45
C ASN A 47 -8.57 14.31 0.38
N PRO A 48 -7.73 15.36 0.48
CA PRO A 48 -6.28 15.24 0.31
C PRO A 48 -5.58 14.39 1.38
N ASN A 49 -6.28 14.06 2.46
CA ASN A 49 -5.73 13.21 3.51
C ASN A 49 -6.15 11.74 3.36
N ARG A 50 -6.91 11.41 2.33
CA ARG A 50 -7.34 10.04 2.06
C ARG A 50 -6.60 9.46 0.89
N PHE A 51 -6.09 8.23 1.08
CA PHE A 51 -5.31 7.51 0.08
C PHE A 51 -5.87 6.11 -0.12
N ILE A 52 -5.77 5.63 -1.36
CA ILE A 52 -6.14 4.27 -1.72
C ILE A 52 -4.98 3.68 -2.49
N PHE A 53 -4.49 2.51 -2.04
CA PHE A 53 -3.46 1.77 -2.75
C PHE A 53 -4.11 0.61 -3.50
N TYR A 54 -3.67 0.38 -4.72
CA TYR A 54 -3.98 -0.82 -5.46
C TYR A 54 -2.68 -1.60 -5.65
N GLU A 55 -2.60 -2.78 -5.03
CA GLU A 55 -1.42 -3.63 -5.08
C GLU A 55 -1.82 -4.97 -5.69
N LEU A 56 -1.03 -5.47 -6.65
CA LEU A 56 -1.31 -6.72 -7.30
C LEU A 56 -0.14 -7.69 -7.11
N TYR A 57 -0.44 -8.84 -6.52
CA TYR A 57 0.54 -9.90 -6.25
C TYR A 57 0.19 -11.16 -7.04
N GLU A 58 1.22 -11.91 -7.42
CA GLU A 58 1.07 -13.11 -8.24
C GLU A 58 0.18 -14.16 -7.55
N ASP A 59 0.38 -14.36 -6.24
CA ASP A 59 -0.34 -15.35 -5.43
C ASP A 59 -0.24 -14.99 -3.94
N GLU A 60 -0.82 -15.84 -3.10
CA GLU A 60 -0.79 -15.63 -1.65
C GLU A 60 0.62 -15.71 -1.09
N ALA A 61 1.50 -16.55 -1.66
CA ALA A 61 2.89 -16.64 -1.22
C ALA A 61 3.63 -15.33 -1.46
N ALA A 62 3.36 -14.66 -2.59
CA ALA A 62 3.94 -13.35 -2.88
C ALA A 62 3.47 -12.28 -1.89
N LEU A 63 2.20 -12.32 -1.49
CA LEU A 63 1.66 -11.41 -0.49
C LEU A 63 2.30 -11.65 0.89
N GLU A 64 2.49 -12.90 1.27
CA GLU A 64 3.17 -13.24 2.52
C GLU A 64 4.64 -12.79 2.49
N ALA A 65 5.33 -12.97 1.37
CA ALA A 65 6.70 -12.50 1.20
C ALA A 65 6.78 -10.97 1.36
N HIS A 66 5.80 -10.25 0.83
CA HIS A 66 5.70 -8.81 1.00
C HIS A 66 5.62 -8.42 2.47
N ARG A 67 4.77 -9.08 3.24
CA ARG A 67 4.59 -8.79 4.67
C ARG A 67 5.84 -9.07 5.50
N ALA A 68 6.70 -9.97 5.03
CA ALA A 68 7.95 -10.34 5.69
C ALA A 68 9.15 -9.50 5.24
N ALA A 69 8.99 -8.64 4.24
CA ALA A 69 10.09 -7.87 3.67
C ALA A 69 10.57 -6.76 4.64
N PRO A 70 11.88 -6.45 4.67
CA PRO A 70 12.41 -5.41 5.56
C PRO A 70 11.79 -4.04 5.32
N HIS A 71 11.53 -3.67 4.07
CA HIS A 71 10.92 -2.38 3.73
C HIS A 71 9.48 -2.29 4.22
N PHE A 72 8.77 -3.41 4.35
CA PHE A 72 7.42 -3.42 4.91
C PHE A 72 7.43 -3.03 6.39
N ALA A 73 8.41 -3.52 7.15
CA ALA A 73 8.55 -3.14 8.57
C ALA A 73 8.80 -1.64 8.74
N LEU A 74 9.62 -1.05 7.87
CA LEU A 74 9.86 0.40 7.86
C LEU A 74 8.60 1.18 7.55
N TRP A 75 7.86 0.73 6.54
CA TRP A 75 6.56 1.33 6.19
C TRP A 75 5.59 1.27 7.37
N ARG A 76 5.48 0.14 8.05
CA ARG A 76 4.58 -0.01 9.19
C ARG A 76 4.89 0.94 10.33
N ARG A 77 6.17 1.23 10.58
CA ARG A 77 6.55 2.21 11.60
C ARG A 77 6.09 3.61 11.22
N ALA A 78 6.30 4.00 9.98
CA ALA A 78 5.83 5.31 9.50
C ALA A 78 4.30 5.38 9.51
N ALA A 79 3.63 4.32 9.09
CA ALA A 79 2.17 4.23 9.13
C ALA A 79 1.62 4.42 10.54
N GLY A 80 2.28 3.85 11.55
CA GLY A 80 1.88 4.02 12.94
C GLY A 80 1.89 5.46 13.41
N ARG A 81 2.73 6.32 12.81
CA ARG A 81 2.77 7.76 13.12
C ARG A 81 1.81 8.58 12.27
N CYS A 82 1.58 8.17 11.02
CA CYS A 82 0.91 8.99 10.02
C CYS A 82 -0.56 8.67 9.84
N VAL A 83 -0.95 7.40 9.98
CA VAL A 83 -2.30 6.94 9.71
C VAL A 83 -3.21 7.23 10.88
N VAL A 84 -4.38 7.80 10.61
CA VAL A 84 -5.41 8.01 11.63
C VAL A 84 -5.87 6.64 12.14
N GLN A 85 -5.81 6.45 13.45
CA GLN A 85 -6.17 5.18 14.08
C GLN A 85 -7.59 4.76 13.70
N GLY A 86 -7.74 3.51 13.25
CA GLY A 86 -9.05 2.97 12.87
C GLY A 86 -9.49 3.30 11.44
N SER A 87 -8.74 4.13 10.71
CA SER A 87 -9.12 4.52 9.35
C SER A 87 -8.71 3.52 8.28
N GLN A 88 -7.71 2.68 8.56
CA GLN A 88 -7.19 1.77 7.55
C GLN A 88 -8.09 0.56 7.35
N VAL A 89 -8.45 0.32 6.10
CA VAL A 89 -9.22 -0.86 5.67
C VAL A 89 -8.44 -1.56 4.57
N ASN A 90 -8.10 -2.81 4.79
CA ASN A 90 -7.44 -3.66 3.80
C ASN A 90 -8.45 -4.68 3.27
N THR A 91 -8.59 -4.75 1.95
CA THR A 91 -9.45 -5.75 1.32
C THR A 91 -8.60 -6.60 0.38
N VAL A 92 -8.59 -7.91 0.60
CA VAL A 92 -7.86 -8.85 -0.25
C VAL A 92 -8.86 -9.46 -1.22
N CYS A 93 -8.59 -9.31 -2.53
CA CYS A 93 -9.52 -9.71 -3.59
C CYS A 93 -8.83 -10.68 -4.54
N SER A 94 -9.62 -11.61 -5.09
CA SER A 94 -9.20 -12.36 -6.28
C SER A 94 -9.48 -11.50 -7.50
N ARG A 95 -8.47 -11.29 -8.36
CA ARG A 95 -8.70 -10.61 -9.63
C ARG A 95 -9.38 -11.59 -10.60
N LEU A 96 -10.61 -11.29 -10.99
CA LEU A 96 -11.39 -12.19 -11.86
C LEU A 96 -11.13 -11.90 -13.34
N PHE A 97 -11.13 -10.62 -13.71
CA PHE A 97 -10.96 -10.21 -15.11
C PHE A 97 -10.00 -9.03 -15.17
N HIS A 98 -9.20 -9.00 -16.22
CA HIS A 98 -8.26 -7.91 -16.44
C HIS A 98 -8.34 -7.46 -17.89
N HIS A 99 -8.51 -6.15 -18.09
CA HIS A 99 -8.56 -5.53 -19.41
C HIS A 99 -7.56 -4.37 -19.43
N ALA A 100 -6.46 -4.54 -20.17
CA ALA A 100 -5.41 -3.54 -20.26
C ALA A 100 -5.00 -3.28 -21.68
#